data_720f176b4e90885ccc503407721b6efd
#
_entry.id   720f176b4e90885ccc503407721b6efd
#
_cell.length_a   1.000
_cell.length_b   1.000
_cell.length_c   1.000
_cell.angle_alpha   90.00
_cell.angle_beta   90.00
_cell.angle_gamma   90.00
#
_symmetry.space_group_name_H-M   'P 1'
#
loop_
_entity.id
_entity.type
_entity.pdbx_description
1 polymer ?
#
loop_
_entity_poly.entity_id
_entity_poly.type
_entity_poly.pdbx_seq_one_letter_code
_entity_poly.pdbx_strand_id
1 'polypeptide(L)'
;MSSISEPLLARATRSPSRPLGGRGRRILVITPCRNEAEHLRTTLDTVLAQTLPPARWVIVDDGSTDDTPAILAEYRARHPSLRVVRRRDRGARAVGPGVIEAFYDGLVTESLDDYDYVCKLDADIDLPPRYFERAIERMEAEPRLGNVSGKMMERQPDGSLVTFFMGDENAIGAIKLYRVACFRAIGGFVREVAWDGIDGHLCRMHGWIAASVRDPEMRFVHLRPMGSSQGDILVGRRRWGRGKYFMGSAWYYVLAASLFRMKDPPLVRGGLEILRGYLQSLRARHARYDNPRYRRYVRRFELLQLVLGKRLGARLATSFVRRRAREPLAIG
;
A
#
# COMPACT_ATOMS: atom_id res chain seq x y z
N MET A 1 13.99 -5.27 19.16
CA MET A 1 12.70 -4.55 19.26
C MET A 1 11.63 -5.41 18.60
N SER A 2 10.79 -5.96 19.44
CA SER A 2 9.86 -7.06 19.27
C SER A 2 8.77 -6.75 18.22
N SER A 3 8.37 -7.78 17.49
CA SER A 3 7.26 -7.84 16.54
C SER A 3 5.92 -7.59 17.24
N ILE A 4 5.55 -6.33 17.41
CA ILE A 4 4.28 -5.92 18.05
C ILE A 4 3.05 -6.14 17.12
N SER A 5 3.27 -6.64 15.91
CA SER A 5 2.18 -6.91 14.95
C SER A 5 1.43 -8.23 15.19
N GLU A 6 2.05 -9.25 15.78
CA GLU A 6 1.39 -10.52 16.06
C GLU A 6 0.20 -10.43 17.02
N PRO A 7 0.25 -9.69 18.15
CA PRO A 7 -0.90 -9.63 19.06
C PRO A 7 -2.12 -8.87 18.50
N LEU A 8 -1.90 -7.90 17.60
CA LEU A 8 -2.98 -7.09 17.01
C LEU A 8 -3.72 -7.84 15.91
N LEU A 9 -2.99 -8.57 15.06
CA LEU A 9 -3.58 -9.48 14.09
C LEU A 9 -4.26 -10.67 14.78
N ALA A 10 -3.69 -11.18 15.88
CA ALA A 10 -4.28 -12.26 16.69
C ALA A 10 -5.59 -11.84 17.39
N ARG A 11 -5.75 -10.58 17.79
CA ARG A 11 -7.04 -10.08 18.28
C ARG A 11 -8.10 -10.01 17.19
N ALA A 12 -7.71 -9.68 15.96
CA ALA A 12 -8.58 -9.70 14.79
C ALA A 12 -8.86 -11.11 14.24
N THR A 13 -8.25 -12.18 14.79
CA THR A 13 -8.33 -13.55 14.29
C THR A 13 -9.02 -14.54 15.25
N ARG A 14 -9.67 -14.09 16.32
CA ARG A 14 -10.37 -14.96 17.25
C ARG A 14 -11.85 -15.15 16.86
N SER A 15 -12.09 -15.88 15.78
CA SER A 15 -13.35 -16.62 15.57
C SER A 15 -13.12 -17.70 14.51
N PRO A 16 -13.79 -18.88 14.57
CA PRO A 16 -13.57 -19.95 13.63
C PRO A 16 -13.92 -19.49 12.21
N SER A 17 -13.04 -19.80 11.29
CA SER A 17 -13.17 -19.51 9.87
C SER A 17 -14.55 -19.90 9.35
N ARG A 18 -15.35 -18.90 8.99
CA ARG A 18 -16.57 -19.11 8.20
C ARG A 18 -16.14 -19.74 6.87
N PRO A 19 -16.80 -20.81 6.40
CA PRO A 19 -16.43 -21.47 5.15
C PRO A 19 -16.43 -20.47 4.00
N LEU A 20 -15.46 -20.57 3.09
CA LEU A 20 -15.34 -19.76 1.85
C LEU A 20 -16.49 -20.02 0.84
N GLY A 21 -17.58 -20.58 1.30
CA GLY A 21 -18.80 -20.92 0.56
C GLY A 21 -19.91 -19.92 0.81
N GLY A 22 -20.03 -18.93 -0.05
CA GLY A 22 -21.27 -18.18 -0.23
C GLY A 22 -21.33 -16.78 0.37
N ARG A 23 -21.20 -15.79 -0.49
CA ARG A 23 -21.85 -14.47 -0.45
C ARG A 23 -21.26 -13.45 0.48
N GLY A 24 -20.36 -12.69 -0.04
CA GLY A 24 -20.25 -11.38 0.49
C GLY A 24 -19.04 -10.68 -0.08
N ARG A 25 -19.24 -9.81 -0.98
CA ARG A 25 -18.26 -8.82 -1.43
C ARG A 25 -18.16 -7.72 -0.36
N ARG A 26 -17.96 -8.11 0.91
CA ARG A 26 -17.89 -7.18 2.04
C ARG A 26 -16.50 -6.56 2.14
N ILE A 27 -16.43 -5.27 1.97
CA ILE A 27 -15.19 -4.51 1.98
C ILE A 27 -15.11 -3.70 3.28
N LEU A 28 -13.99 -3.82 4.00
CA LEU A 28 -13.56 -2.89 5.03
C LEU A 28 -12.59 -1.89 4.38
N VAL A 29 -12.92 -0.60 4.39
CA VAL A 29 -11.99 0.44 3.98
C VAL A 29 -11.44 1.14 5.22
N ILE A 30 -10.13 1.39 5.27
CA ILE A 30 -9.46 2.15 6.33
C ILE A 30 -8.65 3.27 5.70
N THR A 31 -8.93 4.49 6.12
CA THR A 31 -8.30 5.71 5.61
C THR A 31 -7.60 6.47 6.74
N PRO A 32 -6.26 6.41 6.81
CA PRO A 32 -5.48 7.37 7.60
C PRO A 32 -5.67 8.79 7.04
N CYS A 33 -6.00 9.75 7.88
CA CYS A 33 -6.32 11.12 7.49
C CYS A 33 -5.64 12.11 8.43
N ARG A 34 -4.99 13.16 7.89
CA ARG A 34 -4.46 14.27 8.67
C ARG A 34 -4.35 15.52 7.82
N ASN A 35 -5.08 16.58 8.19
CA ASN A 35 -5.12 17.86 7.51
C ASN A 35 -5.41 17.67 6.01
N GLU A 36 -6.59 17.15 5.70
CA GLU A 36 -7.03 16.79 4.36
C GLU A 36 -8.28 17.57 3.93
N ALA A 37 -8.63 18.67 4.62
CA ALA A 37 -9.86 19.43 4.39
C ALA A 37 -10.05 19.81 2.91
N GLU A 38 -8.97 20.10 2.18
CA GLU A 38 -8.99 20.48 0.77
C GLU A 38 -9.51 19.37 -0.16
N HIS A 39 -9.18 18.12 0.12
CA HIS A 39 -9.42 16.99 -0.79
C HIS A 39 -10.44 15.98 -0.25
N LEU A 40 -10.66 15.98 1.06
CA LEU A 40 -11.42 14.97 1.76
C LEU A 40 -12.86 14.82 1.25
N ARG A 41 -13.55 15.92 0.92
CA ARG A 41 -14.93 15.87 0.41
C ARG A 41 -15.01 15.08 -0.89
N THR A 42 -14.11 15.29 -1.84
CA THR A 42 -14.05 14.54 -3.09
C THR A 42 -13.86 13.05 -2.82
N THR A 43 -12.94 12.69 -1.91
CA THR A 43 -12.72 11.29 -1.55
C THR A 43 -13.96 10.66 -0.89
N LEU A 44 -14.62 11.40 0.02
CA LEU A 44 -15.84 10.95 0.69
C LEU A 44 -16.95 10.69 -0.32
N ASP A 45 -17.22 11.66 -1.19
CA ASP A 45 -18.29 11.58 -2.18
C ASP A 45 -18.09 10.42 -3.15
N THR A 46 -16.87 10.27 -3.71
CA THR A 46 -16.59 9.24 -4.71
C THR A 46 -16.56 7.82 -4.13
N VAL A 47 -16.17 7.65 -2.87
CA VAL A 47 -16.24 6.34 -2.18
C VAL A 47 -17.66 5.97 -1.78
N LEU A 48 -18.47 6.94 -1.33
CA LEU A 48 -19.86 6.71 -0.95
C LEU A 48 -20.75 6.47 -2.19
N ALA A 49 -20.38 7.03 -3.34
CA ALA A 49 -21.08 6.85 -4.62
C ALA A 49 -20.67 5.58 -5.39
N GLN A 50 -19.84 4.70 -4.83
CA GLN A 50 -19.44 3.46 -5.50
C GLN A 50 -20.63 2.54 -5.76
N THR A 51 -20.68 1.88 -6.94
CA THR A 51 -21.70 0.84 -7.25
C THR A 51 -21.64 -0.34 -6.28
N LEU A 52 -20.47 -0.61 -5.71
CA LEU A 52 -20.26 -1.52 -4.60
C LEU A 52 -19.63 -0.77 -3.43
N PRO A 53 -20.44 -0.11 -2.57
CA PRO A 53 -19.92 0.68 -1.47
C PRO A 53 -19.28 -0.22 -0.40
N PRO A 54 -18.32 0.29 0.39
CA PRO A 54 -17.76 -0.44 1.51
C PRO A 54 -18.84 -0.80 2.55
N ALA A 55 -18.81 -2.03 3.05
CA ALA A 55 -19.65 -2.47 4.15
C ALA A 55 -19.34 -1.71 5.46
N ARG A 56 -18.09 -1.29 5.61
CA ARG A 56 -17.61 -0.40 6.68
C ARG A 56 -16.46 0.45 6.14
N TRP A 57 -16.48 1.73 6.44
CA TRP A 57 -15.39 2.65 6.19
C TRP A 57 -14.93 3.30 7.50
N VAL A 58 -13.69 3.03 7.91
CA VAL A 58 -13.07 3.61 9.09
C VAL A 58 -12.10 4.69 8.65
N ILE A 59 -12.36 5.95 9.02
CA ILE A 59 -11.41 7.05 8.81
C ILE A 59 -10.74 7.34 10.15
N VAL A 60 -9.41 7.34 10.14
CA VAL A 60 -8.59 7.62 11.32
C VAL A 60 -8.02 9.02 11.21
N ASP A 61 -8.62 9.96 11.90
CA ASP A 61 -8.11 11.33 12.03
C ASP A 61 -6.90 11.34 12.96
N ASP A 62 -5.70 11.47 12.38
CA ASP A 62 -4.41 11.47 13.09
C ASP A 62 -4.08 12.85 13.68
N GLY A 63 -5.06 13.47 14.35
CA GLY A 63 -4.93 14.74 15.05
C GLY A 63 -4.90 15.94 14.08
N SER A 64 -5.87 16.04 13.19
CA SER A 64 -6.02 17.19 12.30
C SER A 64 -6.31 18.48 13.06
N THR A 65 -5.79 19.59 12.53
CA THR A 65 -5.91 20.94 13.07
C THR A 65 -6.60 21.92 12.12
N ASP A 66 -6.94 21.45 10.90
CA ASP A 66 -7.76 22.14 9.91
C ASP A 66 -9.25 21.75 10.02
N ASP A 67 -10.05 22.02 8.99
CA ASP A 67 -11.48 21.68 8.95
C ASP A 67 -11.79 20.19 8.76
N THR A 68 -10.79 19.33 8.66
CA THR A 68 -10.96 17.86 8.51
C THR A 68 -11.93 17.27 9.53
N PRO A 69 -11.82 17.55 10.86
CA PRO A 69 -12.73 16.99 11.85
C PRO A 69 -14.19 17.42 11.66
N ALA A 70 -14.45 18.66 11.23
CA ALA A 70 -15.79 19.17 10.97
C ALA A 70 -16.42 18.46 9.76
N ILE A 71 -15.67 18.29 8.67
CA ILE A 71 -16.10 17.55 7.48
C ILE A 71 -16.44 16.10 7.84
N LEU A 72 -15.58 15.43 8.62
CA LEU A 72 -15.81 14.05 9.05
C LEU A 72 -17.06 13.92 9.92
N ALA A 73 -17.32 14.87 10.80
CA ALA A 73 -18.54 14.89 11.64
C ALA A 73 -19.81 15.03 10.79
N GLU A 74 -19.80 15.90 9.79
CA GLU A 74 -20.90 16.12 8.85
C GLU A 74 -21.25 14.81 8.09
N TYR A 75 -20.25 14.15 7.50
CA TYR A 75 -20.48 12.93 6.73
C TYR A 75 -20.88 11.75 7.61
N ARG A 76 -20.27 11.59 8.78
CA ARG A 76 -20.64 10.55 9.74
C ARG A 76 -22.10 10.62 10.18
N ALA A 77 -22.65 11.82 10.32
CA ALA A 77 -24.05 12.00 10.70
C ALA A 77 -25.03 11.46 9.64
N ARG A 78 -24.64 11.47 8.36
CA ARG A 78 -25.46 11.04 7.22
C ARG A 78 -25.20 9.60 6.76
N HIS A 79 -24.05 9.02 7.12
CA HIS A 79 -23.60 7.72 6.62
C HIS A 79 -23.23 6.76 7.76
N PRO A 80 -24.16 5.86 8.19
CA PRO A 80 -23.93 4.92 9.30
C PRO A 80 -22.78 3.91 9.06
N SER A 81 -22.43 3.66 7.79
CA SER A 81 -21.27 2.81 7.42
C SER A 81 -19.93 3.48 7.73
N LEU A 82 -19.91 4.81 7.88
CA LEU A 82 -18.71 5.59 8.17
C LEU A 82 -18.44 5.63 9.68
N ARG A 83 -17.27 5.19 10.09
CA ARG A 83 -16.75 5.32 11.45
C ARG A 83 -15.57 6.29 11.46
N VAL A 84 -15.50 7.18 12.42
CA VAL A 84 -14.37 8.07 12.63
C VAL A 84 -13.67 7.70 13.95
N VAL A 85 -12.37 7.45 13.87
CA VAL A 85 -11.49 7.24 15.02
C VAL A 85 -10.57 8.45 15.10
N ARG A 86 -10.57 9.14 16.24
CA ARG A 86 -9.70 10.31 16.46
C ARG A 86 -8.51 9.94 17.30
N ARG A 87 -7.32 10.26 16.81
CA ARG A 87 -6.05 10.14 17.55
C ARG A 87 -5.68 11.47 18.19
N ARG A 88 -4.84 11.38 19.23
CA ARG A 88 -4.25 12.59 19.80
C ARG A 88 -3.27 13.21 18.78
N ASP A 89 -3.29 14.54 18.69
CA ASP A 89 -2.33 15.26 17.86
C ASP A 89 -0.90 15.04 18.35
N ARG A 90 -0.02 14.67 17.42
CA ARG A 90 1.43 14.46 17.64
C ARG A 90 2.27 15.67 17.28
N GLY A 91 1.64 16.78 16.89
CA GLY A 91 2.32 17.99 16.44
C GLY A 91 2.93 17.92 15.03
N ALA A 92 2.97 16.74 14.39
CA ALA A 92 3.55 16.57 13.06
C ALA A 92 2.91 15.42 12.27
N ARG A 93 2.89 15.56 10.93
CA ARG A 93 2.51 14.49 10.00
C ARG A 93 3.64 13.44 9.96
N ALA A 94 3.34 12.19 10.30
CA ALA A 94 4.29 11.08 10.24
C ALA A 94 4.05 10.24 8.98
N VAL A 95 4.87 10.43 7.96
CA VAL A 95 4.81 9.66 6.70
C VAL A 95 5.52 8.32 6.88
N GLY A 96 5.01 7.26 6.27
CA GLY A 96 5.55 5.90 6.42
C GLY A 96 4.99 5.21 7.65
N PRO A 97 5.74 5.07 8.75
CA PRO A 97 5.26 4.37 9.95
C PRO A 97 3.95 4.93 10.50
N GLY A 98 3.80 6.25 10.56
CA GLY A 98 2.63 6.90 11.14
C GLY A 98 1.33 6.65 10.36
N VAL A 99 1.41 6.54 9.04
CA VAL A 99 0.25 6.17 8.21
C VAL A 99 -0.20 4.75 8.54
N ILE A 100 0.75 3.83 8.74
CA ILE A 100 0.44 2.43 9.06
C ILE A 100 -0.01 2.26 10.52
N GLU A 101 0.52 3.06 11.44
CA GLU A 101 0.00 3.11 12.82
C GLU A 101 -1.46 3.56 12.85
N ALA A 102 -1.80 4.64 12.14
CA ALA A 102 -3.18 5.10 12.03
C ALA A 102 -4.08 4.05 11.35
N PHE A 103 -3.58 3.37 10.30
CA PHE A 103 -4.31 2.26 9.70
C PHE A 103 -4.62 1.15 10.71
N TYR A 104 -3.66 0.75 11.55
CA TYR A 104 -3.89 -0.28 12.56
C TYR A 104 -4.81 0.18 13.69
N ASP A 105 -4.78 1.46 14.07
CA ASP A 105 -5.73 2.00 15.06
C ASP A 105 -7.18 1.96 14.52
N GLY A 106 -7.36 2.11 13.22
CA GLY A 106 -8.64 1.84 12.57
C GLY A 106 -8.98 0.35 12.52
N LEU A 107 -8.01 -0.49 12.17
CA LEU A 107 -8.22 -1.92 12.00
C LEU A 107 -8.66 -2.61 13.30
N VAL A 108 -8.11 -2.22 14.45
CA VAL A 108 -8.44 -2.83 15.74
C VAL A 108 -9.87 -2.56 16.20
N THR A 109 -10.58 -1.62 15.58
CA THR A 109 -12.00 -1.33 15.85
C THR A 109 -12.96 -2.27 15.15
N GLU A 110 -12.47 -3.11 14.24
CA GLU A 110 -13.25 -4.02 13.41
C GLU A 110 -12.66 -5.45 13.47
N SER A 111 -13.49 -6.47 13.21
CA SER A 111 -13.03 -7.84 13.03
C SER A 111 -12.86 -8.15 11.56
N LEU A 112 -11.68 -8.60 11.14
CA LEU A 112 -11.44 -9.06 9.76
C LEU A 112 -12.29 -10.29 9.38
N ASP A 113 -12.87 -11.00 10.35
CA ASP A 113 -13.74 -12.15 10.07
C ASP A 113 -15.09 -11.74 9.48
N ASP A 114 -15.46 -10.46 9.63
CA ASP A 114 -16.70 -9.91 9.10
C ASP A 114 -16.58 -9.44 7.64
N TYR A 115 -15.37 -9.53 7.04
CA TYR A 115 -15.07 -8.99 5.71
C TYR A 115 -14.34 -9.97 4.84
N ASP A 116 -14.58 -9.90 3.52
CA ASP A 116 -13.86 -10.67 2.50
C ASP A 116 -12.64 -9.93 2.00
N TYR A 117 -12.71 -8.59 2.03
CA TYR A 117 -11.69 -7.69 1.53
C TYR A 117 -11.38 -6.58 2.53
N VAL A 118 -10.12 -6.15 2.58
CA VAL A 118 -9.66 -5.00 3.34
C VAL A 118 -8.90 -4.05 2.41
N CYS A 119 -9.23 -2.77 2.49
CA CYS A 119 -8.62 -1.73 1.66
C CYS A 119 -7.94 -0.69 2.54
N LYS A 120 -6.67 -0.38 2.25
CA LYS A 120 -6.04 0.87 2.68
C LYS A 120 -6.27 1.90 1.58
N LEU A 121 -6.86 3.04 1.91
CA LEU A 121 -7.17 4.14 1.01
C LEU A 121 -6.62 5.45 1.59
N ASP A 122 -5.97 6.29 0.77
CA ASP A 122 -5.58 7.65 1.16
C ASP A 122 -6.80 8.59 1.11
N ALA A 123 -6.72 9.72 1.83
CA ALA A 123 -7.83 10.67 1.99
C ALA A 123 -7.91 11.73 0.87
N ASP A 124 -7.06 11.63 -0.14
CA ASP A 124 -6.91 12.56 -1.27
C ASP A 124 -7.04 11.86 -2.63
N ILE A 125 -7.98 10.93 -2.73
CA ILE A 125 -8.21 10.08 -3.89
C ILE A 125 -9.60 10.34 -4.47
N ASP A 126 -9.66 10.53 -5.79
CA ASP A 126 -10.89 10.54 -6.57
C ASP A 126 -11.04 9.20 -7.31
N LEU A 127 -12.10 8.45 -7.01
CA LEU A 127 -12.37 7.12 -7.55
C LEU A 127 -13.46 7.13 -8.62
N PRO A 128 -13.29 6.40 -9.72
CA PRO A 128 -14.39 6.17 -10.66
C PRO A 128 -15.49 5.31 -10.01
N PRO A 129 -16.77 5.45 -10.42
CA PRO A 129 -17.92 4.87 -9.72
C PRO A 129 -17.90 3.35 -9.53
N ARG A 130 -17.23 2.61 -10.42
CA ARG A 130 -17.17 1.14 -10.39
C ARG A 130 -15.86 0.57 -9.86
N TYR A 131 -15.04 1.39 -9.20
CA TYR A 131 -13.69 0.98 -8.82
C TYR A 131 -13.65 -0.30 -7.98
N PHE A 132 -14.40 -0.37 -6.89
CA PHE A 132 -14.39 -1.55 -6.01
C PHE A 132 -15.04 -2.77 -6.68
N GLU A 133 -16.13 -2.58 -7.41
CA GLU A 133 -16.77 -3.64 -8.18
C GLU A 133 -15.80 -4.28 -9.16
N ARG A 134 -15.14 -3.46 -10.00
CA ARG A 134 -14.14 -3.94 -10.98
C ARG A 134 -12.93 -4.60 -10.33
N ALA A 135 -12.46 -4.05 -9.21
CA ALA A 135 -11.34 -4.64 -8.48
C ALA A 135 -11.69 -6.05 -7.97
N ILE A 136 -12.88 -6.24 -7.41
CA ILE A 136 -13.35 -7.54 -6.92
C ILE A 136 -13.59 -8.51 -8.06
N GLU A 137 -14.22 -8.10 -9.17
CA GLU A 137 -14.36 -8.93 -10.36
C GLU A 137 -13.00 -9.47 -10.85
N ARG A 138 -11.97 -8.62 -10.89
CA ARG A 138 -10.60 -9.03 -11.23
C ARG A 138 -10.02 -10.04 -10.24
N MET A 139 -10.27 -9.83 -8.95
CA MET A 139 -9.82 -10.75 -7.93
C MET A 139 -10.57 -12.09 -8.01
N GLU A 140 -11.88 -12.08 -8.26
CA GLU A 140 -12.69 -13.30 -8.43
C GLU A 140 -12.26 -14.10 -9.67
N ALA A 141 -11.94 -13.43 -10.78
CA ALA A 141 -11.44 -14.06 -12.00
C ALA A 141 -10.03 -14.67 -11.85
N GLU A 142 -9.19 -14.14 -10.95
CA GLU A 142 -7.88 -14.70 -10.61
C GLU A 142 -7.80 -14.93 -9.09
N PRO A 143 -8.10 -16.13 -8.61
CA PRO A 143 -8.16 -16.45 -7.17
C PRO A 143 -6.87 -16.17 -6.40
N ARG A 144 -5.72 -16.10 -7.08
CA ARG A 144 -4.43 -15.78 -6.47
C ARG A 144 -4.13 -14.28 -6.45
N LEU A 145 -4.94 -13.46 -7.11
CA LEU A 145 -4.83 -12.00 -7.00
C LEU A 145 -5.23 -11.59 -5.58
N GLY A 146 -4.22 -11.44 -4.73
CA GLY A 146 -4.39 -11.17 -3.30
C GLY A 146 -4.36 -9.70 -2.96
N ASN A 147 -3.71 -8.86 -3.81
CA ASN A 147 -3.59 -7.42 -3.63
C ASN A 147 -3.68 -6.72 -4.99
N VAL A 148 -4.58 -5.76 -5.12
CA VAL A 148 -4.82 -5.07 -6.38
C VAL A 148 -5.07 -3.57 -6.19
N SER A 149 -4.64 -2.79 -7.18
CA SER A 149 -5.08 -1.41 -7.44
C SER A 149 -5.33 -1.17 -8.92
N GLY A 150 -5.98 -0.07 -9.25
CA GLY A 150 -5.96 0.50 -10.59
C GLY A 150 -4.67 1.26 -10.88
N LYS A 151 -4.65 2.00 -12.00
CA LYS A 151 -3.58 2.94 -12.34
C LYS A 151 -3.90 4.32 -11.79
N MET A 152 -2.89 4.95 -11.20
CA MET A 152 -2.98 6.31 -10.70
C MET A 152 -2.80 7.31 -11.84
N MET A 153 -3.66 8.31 -11.84
CA MET A 153 -3.58 9.48 -12.72
C MET A 153 -3.16 10.70 -11.89
N GLU A 154 -2.31 11.52 -12.45
CA GLU A 154 -1.94 12.81 -11.89
C GLU A 154 -2.45 13.93 -12.78
N ARG A 155 -3.02 14.96 -12.17
CA ARG A 155 -3.47 16.16 -12.88
C ARG A 155 -2.26 17.06 -13.17
N GLN A 156 -2.11 17.41 -14.43
CA GLN A 156 -1.07 18.33 -14.89
C GLN A 156 -1.53 19.79 -14.72
N PRO A 157 -0.61 20.78 -14.79
CA PRO A 157 -0.96 22.20 -14.69
C PRO A 157 -1.96 22.69 -15.75
N ASP A 158 -1.99 22.04 -16.91
CA ASP A 158 -2.95 22.31 -18.00
C ASP A 158 -4.32 21.63 -17.79
N GLY A 159 -4.52 20.94 -16.66
CA GLY A 159 -5.74 20.21 -16.32
C GLY A 159 -5.81 18.78 -16.89
N SER A 160 -4.92 18.41 -17.80
CA SER A 160 -4.88 17.05 -18.35
C SER A 160 -4.53 15.99 -17.29
N LEU A 161 -4.97 14.75 -17.52
CA LEU A 161 -4.68 13.61 -16.64
C LEU A 161 -3.65 12.70 -17.31
N VAL A 162 -2.52 12.49 -16.65
CA VAL A 162 -1.45 11.63 -17.13
C VAL A 162 -1.30 10.42 -16.20
N THR A 163 -1.13 9.23 -16.76
CA THR A 163 -0.89 8.03 -15.96
C THR A 163 0.47 8.11 -15.30
N PHE A 164 0.49 8.05 -13.97
CA PHE A 164 1.74 7.97 -13.22
C PHE A 164 2.48 6.67 -13.56
N PHE A 165 3.75 6.81 -13.93
CA PHE A 165 4.56 5.67 -14.34
C PHE A 165 4.96 4.80 -13.15
N MET A 166 4.25 3.68 -12.98
CA MET A 166 4.60 2.60 -12.06
C MET A 166 4.51 1.25 -12.76
N GLY A 167 5.35 0.31 -12.31
CA GLY A 167 5.28 -1.08 -12.79
C GLY A 167 3.95 -1.74 -12.45
N ASP A 168 3.58 -2.77 -13.24
CA ASP A 168 2.33 -3.49 -13.07
C ASP A 168 2.41 -4.55 -11.93
N GLU A 169 3.63 -4.78 -11.41
CA GLU A 169 3.94 -5.85 -10.46
C GLU A 169 3.58 -5.58 -8.99
N ASN A 170 3.11 -4.39 -8.66
CA ASN A 170 2.66 -4.02 -7.31
C ASN A 170 1.39 -3.17 -7.36
N ALA A 171 0.53 -3.30 -6.36
CA ALA A 171 -0.53 -2.35 -6.12
C ALA A 171 0.05 -1.02 -5.62
N ILE A 172 -0.61 0.09 -5.96
CA ILE A 172 -0.17 1.45 -5.64
C ILE A 172 -0.51 1.78 -4.19
N GLY A 173 0.44 2.38 -3.45
CA GLY A 173 0.31 2.67 -2.02
C GLY A 173 -0.89 3.53 -1.63
N ALA A 174 -1.35 4.41 -2.53
CA ALA A 174 -2.50 5.29 -2.31
C ALA A 174 -3.82 4.51 -2.14
N ILE A 175 -3.98 3.40 -2.87
CA ILE A 175 -5.12 2.49 -2.71
C ILE A 175 -4.68 1.04 -2.91
N LYS A 176 -4.89 0.22 -1.91
CA LYS A 176 -4.56 -1.21 -1.93
C LYS A 176 -5.72 -2.04 -1.41
N LEU A 177 -6.36 -2.78 -2.31
CA LEU A 177 -7.41 -3.73 -1.94
C LEU A 177 -6.82 -5.12 -1.80
N TYR A 178 -7.04 -5.76 -0.65
CA TYR A 178 -6.58 -7.10 -0.33
C TYR A 178 -7.73 -8.07 -0.16
N ARG A 179 -7.54 -9.32 -0.56
CA ARG A 179 -8.27 -10.41 0.10
C ARG A 179 -7.84 -10.47 1.57
N VAL A 180 -8.77 -10.61 2.48
CA VAL A 180 -8.45 -10.77 3.91
C VAL A 180 -7.50 -11.95 4.13
N ALA A 181 -7.70 -13.07 3.40
CA ALA A 181 -6.81 -14.22 3.45
C ALA A 181 -5.35 -13.88 3.05
N CYS A 182 -5.15 -13.06 2.01
CA CYS A 182 -3.83 -12.59 1.62
C CYS A 182 -3.23 -11.67 2.68
N PHE A 183 -4.01 -10.70 3.18
CA PHE A 183 -3.57 -9.74 4.19
C PHE A 183 -3.10 -10.45 5.47
N ARG A 184 -3.84 -11.47 5.92
CA ARG A 184 -3.45 -12.33 7.05
C ARG A 184 -2.19 -13.13 6.75
N ALA A 185 -2.11 -13.76 5.57
CA ALA A 185 -0.97 -14.59 5.20
C ALA A 185 0.35 -13.82 5.18
N ILE A 186 0.34 -12.53 4.80
CA ILE A 186 1.54 -11.69 4.78
C ILE A 186 1.87 -11.05 6.14
N GLY A 187 1.01 -11.22 7.15
CA GLY A 187 1.15 -10.60 8.46
C GLY A 187 0.82 -9.10 8.49
N GLY A 188 0.06 -8.60 7.49
CA GLY A 188 -0.31 -7.19 7.36
C GLY A 188 0.84 -6.29 6.89
N PHE A 189 0.74 -5.00 7.23
CA PHE A 189 1.74 -3.99 6.86
C PHE A 189 2.87 -3.87 7.88
N VAL A 190 4.09 -3.70 7.38
CA VAL A 190 5.26 -3.34 8.20
C VAL A 190 5.19 -1.85 8.56
N ARG A 191 5.36 -1.51 9.85
CA ARG A 191 5.30 -0.13 10.36
C ARG A 191 6.61 0.62 10.10
N GLU A 192 6.98 0.72 8.83
CA GLU A 192 8.23 1.36 8.41
C GLU A 192 8.09 2.00 7.02
N VAL A 193 9.11 2.75 6.62
CA VAL A 193 9.20 3.28 5.25
C VAL A 193 9.23 2.12 4.25
N ALA A 194 8.71 2.34 3.05
CA ALA A 194 8.59 1.33 1.99
C ALA A 194 7.68 0.13 2.32
N TRP A 195 6.76 0.26 3.30
CA TRP A 195 5.75 -0.75 3.62
C TRP A 195 4.98 -1.19 2.37
N ASP A 196 4.69 -0.25 1.46
CA ASP A 196 3.94 -0.42 0.21
C ASP A 196 4.70 -1.18 -0.89
N GLY A 197 6.01 -1.40 -0.70
CA GLY A 197 6.83 -2.28 -1.52
C GLY A 197 7.07 -3.63 -0.84
N ILE A 198 7.22 -3.63 0.49
CA ILE A 198 7.45 -4.84 1.30
C ILE A 198 6.27 -5.79 1.17
N ASP A 199 5.06 -5.29 1.32
CA ASP A 199 3.83 -6.07 1.22
C ASP A 199 3.68 -6.80 -0.12
N GLY A 200 3.99 -6.13 -1.24
CA GLY A 200 3.95 -6.74 -2.57
C GLY A 200 4.95 -7.89 -2.73
N HIS A 201 6.14 -7.78 -2.12
CA HIS A 201 7.10 -8.88 -2.07
C HIS A 201 6.62 -10.02 -1.16
N LEU A 202 6.04 -9.71 -0.01
CA LEU A 202 5.46 -10.69 0.90
C LEU A 202 4.30 -11.43 0.23
N CYS A 203 3.40 -10.74 -0.49
CA CYS A 203 2.36 -11.40 -1.27
C CYS A 203 2.94 -12.48 -2.18
N ARG A 204 3.96 -12.14 -2.98
CA ARG A 204 4.60 -13.11 -3.88
C ARG A 204 5.28 -14.26 -3.14
N MET A 205 5.94 -13.99 -2.01
CA MET A 205 6.56 -15.02 -1.18
C MET A 205 5.53 -16.01 -0.60
N HIS A 206 4.30 -15.58 -0.41
CA HIS A 206 3.18 -16.42 0.04
C HIS A 206 2.31 -16.97 -1.11
N GLY A 207 2.79 -16.87 -2.36
CA GLY A 207 2.12 -17.43 -3.55
C GLY A 207 0.99 -16.57 -4.11
N TRP A 208 0.74 -15.38 -3.53
CA TRP A 208 -0.23 -14.42 -4.02
C TRP A 208 0.33 -13.55 -5.15
N ILE A 209 -0.57 -12.98 -5.94
CA ILE A 209 -0.25 -11.96 -6.93
C ILE A 209 -0.59 -10.60 -6.32
N ALA A 210 0.36 -9.65 -6.43
CA ALA A 210 0.12 -8.25 -6.19
C ALA A 210 0.24 -7.53 -7.54
N ALA A 211 -0.72 -6.67 -7.90
CA ALA A 211 -0.69 -6.00 -9.20
C ALA A 211 -1.39 -4.64 -9.18
N SER A 212 -0.95 -3.73 -10.07
CA SER A 212 -1.78 -2.61 -10.52
C SER A 212 -2.26 -2.89 -11.95
N VAL A 213 -3.57 -2.82 -12.16
CA VAL A 213 -4.21 -3.23 -13.42
C VAL A 213 -4.53 -2.04 -14.30
N ARG A 214 -4.43 -2.25 -15.62
CA ARG A 214 -4.78 -1.25 -16.64
C ARG A 214 -6.24 -1.39 -17.07
N ASP A 215 -7.14 -1.12 -16.14
CA ASP A 215 -8.57 -1.08 -16.39
C ASP A 215 -9.03 0.37 -16.39
N PRO A 216 -9.70 0.88 -17.44
CA PRO A 216 -10.19 2.26 -17.48
C PRO A 216 -11.11 2.60 -16.31
N GLU A 217 -11.95 1.66 -15.87
CA GLU A 217 -12.89 1.82 -14.74
C GLU A 217 -12.21 1.68 -13.35
N MET A 218 -10.89 1.47 -13.32
CA MET A 218 -10.08 1.45 -12.11
C MET A 218 -8.99 2.54 -12.11
N ARG A 219 -9.00 3.46 -13.09
CA ARG A 219 -8.09 4.61 -13.06
C ARG A 219 -8.59 5.58 -12.01
N PHE A 220 -7.75 5.91 -11.04
CA PHE A 220 -8.08 6.86 -9.99
C PHE A 220 -7.17 8.08 -10.07
N VAL A 221 -7.67 9.24 -9.62
CA VAL A 221 -6.88 10.48 -9.58
C VAL A 221 -6.36 10.67 -8.17
N HIS A 222 -5.05 10.94 -8.06
CA HIS A 222 -4.46 11.43 -6.83
C HIS A 222 -4.53 12.96 -6.86
N LEU A 223 -5.23 13.54 -5.90
CA LEU A 223 -5.58 14.97 -5.90
C LEU A 223 -4.39 15.87 -5.56
N ARG A 224 -3.34 15.27 -5.00
CA ARG A 224 -2.04 15.91 -4.76
C ARG A 224 -0.92 15.27 -5.58
N PRO A 225 0.13 16.01 -5.96
CA PRO A 225 1.33 15.44 -6.58
C PRO A 225 2.00 14.41 -5.66
N MET A 226 2.42 13.27 -6.21
CA MET A 226 3.08 12.21 -5.46
C MET A 226 4.36 12.67 -4.76
N GLY A 227 4.45 12.37 -3.46
CA GLY A 227 5.61 12.71 -2.64
C GLY A 227 5.61 14.12 -2.05
N SER A 228 4.60 14.96 -2.35
CA SER A 228 4.49 16.34 -1.85
C SER A 228 4.02 16.44 -0.39
N SER A 229 3.61 15.34 0.22
CA SER A 229 3.05 15.31 1.58
C SER A 229 3.96 15.84 2.69
N GLN A 230 5.26 16.07 2.42
CA GLN A 230 6.25 16.68 3.31
C GLN A 230 7.03 17.83 2.64
N GLY A 231 6.46 18.52 1.64
CA GLY A 231 7.01 19.69 0.99
C GLY A 231 7.93 19.37 -0.20
N ASP A 232 9.21 18.98 0.01
CA ASP A 232 10.17 18.83 -1.08
C ASP A 232 10.22 17.41 -1.65
N ILE A 233 10.10 17.29 -2.97
CA ILE A 233 10.22 16.02 -3.72
C ILE A 233 11.59 15.34 -3.49
N LEU A 234 12.67 16.10 -3.24
CA LEU A 234 14.01 15.56 -2.96
C LEU A 234 14.03 14.82 -1.61
N VAL A 235 13.29 15.30 -0.62
CA VAL A 235 13.11 14.61 0.67
C VAL A 235 12.42 13.25 0.43
N GLY A 236 11.41 13.22 -0.43
CA GLY A 236 10.74 11.97 -0.86
C GLY A 236 11.71 11.00 -1.54
N ARG A 237 12.58 11.51 -2.45
CA ARG A 237 13.59 10.69 -3.14
C ARG A 237 14.63 10.12 -2.15
N ARG A 238 15.10 10.92 -1.21
CA ARG A 238 16.04 10.46 -0.14
C ARG A 238 15.40 9.39 0.74
N ARG A 239 14.14 9.59 1.14
CA ARG A 239 13.35 8.61 1.89
C ARG A 239 13.19 7.29 1.13
N TRP A 240 13.01 7.34 -0.19
CA TRP A 240 12.96 6.14 -1.02
C TRP A 240 14.27 5.35 -0.98
N GLY A 241 15.43 6.03 -1.06
CA GLY A 241 16.76 5.40 -0.89
C GLY A 241 16.91 4.73 0.48
N ARG A 242 16.47 5.38 1.56
CA ARG A 242 16.41 4.80 2.91
C ARG A 242 15.51 3.55 2.94
N GLY A 243 14.34 3.61 2.31
CA GLY A 243 13.43 2.47 2.21
C GLY A 243 14.06 1.28 1.49
N LYS A 244 14.80 1.52 0.39
CA LYS A 244 15.56 0.47 -0.30
C LYS A 244 16.61 -0.18 0.59
N TYR A 245 17.33 0.60 1.39
CA TYR A 245 18.26 0.05 2.38
C TYR A 245 17.53 -0.80 3.43
N PHE A 246 16.42 -0.31 3.98
CA PHE A 246 15.62 -1.03 4.96
C PHE A 246 15.11 -2.36 4.40
N MET A 247 14.57 -2.38 3.19
CA MET A 247 14.14 -3.60 2.49
C MET A 247 15.27 -4.61 2.27
N GLY A 248 16.53 -4.20 2.37
CA GLY A 248 17.69 -5.04 2.08
C GLY A 248 18.00 -5.17 0.61
N SER A 249 17.56 -4.23 -0.22
CA SER A 249 17.88 -4.13 -1.66
C SER A 249 19.39 -4.17 -1.90
N ALA A 250 19.79 -4.78 -3.02
CA ALA A 250 21.18 -4.85 -3.39
C ALA A 250 21.70 -3.48 -3.87
N TRP A 251 22.96 -3.15 -3.51
CA TRP A 251 23.55 -1.86 -3.87
C TRP A 251 23.58 -1.62 -5.39
N TYR A 252 23.87 -2.65 -6.18
CA TYR A 252 23.91 -2.55 -7.66
C TYR A 252 22.51 -2.25 -8.25
N TYR A 253 21.44 -2.78 -7.66
CA TYR A 253 20.08 -2.46 -8.06
C TYR A 253 19.72 -1.01 -7.72
N VAL A 254 20.11 -0.54 -6.52
CA VAL A 254 19.86 0.85 -6.11
C VAL A 254 20.63 1.82 -7.01
N LEU A 255 21.87 1.49 -7.38
CA LEU A 255 22.66 2.28 -8.32
C LEU A 255 21.96 2.36 -9.69
N ALA A 256 21.59 1.22 -10.27
CA ALA A 256 20.90 1.18 -11.56
C ALA A 256 19.56 1.95 -11.52
N ALA A 257 18.78 1.76 -10.44
CA ALA A 257 17.52 2.48 -10.25
C ALA A 257 17.73 3.99 -10.08
N SER A 258 18.78 4.41 -9.38
CA SER A 258 19.14 5.83 -9.22
C SER A 258 19.51 6.46 -10.56
N LEU A 259 20.37 5.80 -11.34
CA LEU A 259 20.75 6.24 -12.69
C LEU A 259 19.51 6.36 -13.60
N PHE A 260 18.65 5.35 -13.59
CA PHE A 260 17.41 5.37 -14.36
C PHE A 260 16.52 6.55 -13.99
N ARG A 261 16.44 6.92 -12.70
CA ARG A 261 15.61 8.00 -12.19
C ARG A 261 16.22 9.40 -12.39
N MET A 262 17.46 9.50 -12.84
CA MET A 262 18.09 10.80 -13.18
C MET A 262 17.46 11.47 -14.39
N LYS A 263 16.74 10.74 -15.23
CA LYS A 263 15.98 11.29 -16.37
C LYS A 263 14.62 11.88 -15.98
N ASP A 264 14.11 11.56 -14.80
CA ASP A 264 12.82 12.06 -14.32
C ASP A 264 13.03 13.34 -13.51
N PRO A 265 12.12 14.33 -13.57
CA PRO A 265 12.19 15.51 -12.70
C PRO A 265 12.16 15.16 -11.20
N PRO A 266 12.95 15.86 -10.39
CA PRO A 266 14.02 16.80 -10.71
C PRO A 266 15.25 16.08 -11.28
N LEU A 267 15.60 16.40 -12.53
CA LEU A 267 16.66 15.74 -13.31
C LEU A 267 17.94 15.58 -12.48
N VAL A 268 18.64 14.47 -12.65
CA VAL A 268 19.89 14.10 -11.96
C VAL A 268 19.77 14.12 -10.43
N ARG A 269 19.31 15.24 -9.85
CA ARG A 269 19.19 15.44 -8.39
C ARG A 269 18.34 14.38 -7.72
N GLY A 270 17.21 13.98 -8.35
CA GLY A 270 16.32 12.95 -7.83
C GLY A 270 17.02 11.60 -7.66
N GLY A 271 17.79 11.18 -8.64
CA GLY A 271 18.59 9.95 -8.59
C GLY A 271 19.72 10.03 -7.55
N LEU A 272 20.42 11.17 -7.47
CA LEU A 272 21.47 11.40 -6.46
C LEU A 272 20.91 11.31 -5.03
N GLU A 273 19.74 11.88 -4.78
CA GLU A 273 19.12 11.81 -3.45
C GLU A 273 18.69 10.41 -3.07
N ILE A 274 18.24 9.57 -4.02
CA ILE A 274 17.98 8.15 -3.76
C ILE A 274 19.27 7.46 -3.30
N LEU A 275 20.36 7.63 -4.05
CA LEU A 275 21.65 7.03 -3.71
C LEU A 275 22.17 7.56 -2.37
N ARG A 276 22.05 8.87 -2.11
CA ARG A 276 22.42 9.49 -0.85
C ARG A 276 21.68 8.90 0.33
N GLY A 277 20.35 8.73 0.22
CA GLY A 277 19.53 8.13 1.28
C GLY A 277 19.94 6.69 1.61
N TYR A 278 20.26 5.89 0.58
CA TYR A 278 20.76 4.54 0.75
C TYR A 278 22.13 4.51 1.44
N LEU A 279 23.09 5.32 0.96
CA LEU A 279 24.44 5.38 1.50
C LEU A 279 24.50 5.94 2.93
N GLN A 280 23.68 6.94 3.24
CA GLN A 280 23.54 7.46 4.62
C GLN A 280 23.06 6.36 5.57
N SER A 281 22.05 5.57 5.16
CA SER A 281 21.53 4.47 5.96
C SER A 281 22.54 3.34 6.11
N LEU A 282 23.34 3.06 5.08
CA LEU A 282 24.43 2.09 5.11
C LEU A 282 25.53 2.50 6.10
N ARG A 283 25.99 3.76 6.01
CA ARG A 283 27.04 4.30 6.88
C ARG A 283 26.60 4.35 8.34
N ALA A 284 25.36 4.77 8.58
CA ALA A 284 24.77 4.82 9.92
C ALA A 284 24.38 3.43 10.47
N ARG A 285 24.54 2.37 9.68
CA ARG A 285 24.17 0.99 10.06
C ARG A 285 22.74 0.89 10.58
N HIS A 286 21.80 1.65 9.98
CA HIS A 286 20.40 1.59 10.36
C HIS A 286 19.86 0.15 10.31
N ALA A 287 18.83 -0.12 11.11
CA ALA A 287 18.15 -1.41 11.08
C ALA A 287 17.62 -1.73 9.67
N ARG A 288 17.66 -2.99 9.30
CA ARG A 288 17.03 -3.55 8.10
C ARG A 288 15.83 -4.38 8.50
N TYR A 289 14.91 -4.58 7.56
CA TYR A 289 13.78 -5.47 7.78
C TYR A 289 14.26 -6.84 8.27
N ASP A 290 13.83 -7.20 9.47
CA ASP A 290 14.34 -8.39 10.17
C ASP A 290 13.68 -9.68 9.66
N ASN A 291 13.95 -9.97 8.41
CA ASN A 291 13.55 -11.21 7.74
C ASN A 291 14.62 -11.60 6.71
N PRO A 292 15.56 -12.48 7.06
CA PRO A 292 16.62 -12.90 6.15
C PRO A 292 16.13 -13.60 4.88
N ARG A 293 15.01 -14.33 4.96
CA ARG A 293 14.37 -14.98 3.79
C ARG A 293 13.84 -13.92 2.82
N TYR A 294 13.17 -12.90 3.34
CA TYR A 294 12.68 -11.77 2.57
C TYR A 294 13.84 -11.03 1.88
N ARG A 295 14.91 -10.67 2.58
CA ARG A 295 16.05 -9.96 2.01
C ARG A 295 16.73 -10.75 0.88
N ARG A 296 16.88 -12.08 1.03
CA ARG A 296 17.40 -12.96 -0.03
C ARG A 296 16.46 -12.99 -1.25
N TYR A 297 15.16 -13.07 -1.01
CA TYR A 297 14.15 -13.03 -2.06
C TYR A 297 14.19 -11.71 -2.84
N VAL A 298 14.20 -10.55 -2.15
CA VAL A 298 14.24 -9.23 -2.78
C VAL A 298 15.47 -9.07 -3.66
N ARG A 299 16.67 -9.43 -3.18
CA ARG A 299 17.91 -9.35 -3.98
C ARG A 299 17.84 -10.20 -5.25
N ARG A 300 17.31 -11.41 -5.15
CA ARG A 300 17.10 -12.28 -6.31
C ARG A 300 16.07 -11.70 -7.27
N PHE A 301 14.97 -11.20 -6.76
CA PHE A 301 13.93 -10.56 -7.54
C PHE A 301 14.49 -9.35 -8.31
N GLU A 302 15.23 -8.48 -7.63
CA GLU A 302 15.88 -7.30 -8.20
C GLU A 302 16.93 -7.68 -9.29
N LEU A 303 17.73 -8.71 -9.06
CA LEU A 303 18.68 -9.22 -10.06
C LEU A 303 17.96 -9.71 -11.31
N LEU A 304 16.91 -10.52 -11.14
CA LEU A 304 16.10 -11.00 -12.28
C LEU A 304 15.45 -9.85 -13.05
N GLN A 305 15.01 -8.80 -12.36
CA GLN A 305 14.47 -7.61 -13.02
C GLN A 305 15.52 -6.82 -13.82
N LEU A 306 16.75 -6.74 -13.34
CA LEU A 306 17.85 -6.08 -14.06
C LEU A 306 18.24 -6.84 -15.32
N VAL A 307 18.30 -8.18 -15.23
CA VAL A 307 18.78 -9.03 -16.34
C VAL A 307 17.68 -9.28 -17.37
N LEU A 308 16.45 -9.55 -16.93
CA LEU A 308 15.35 -10.02 -17.77
C LEU A 308 14.23 -8.97 -17.99
N GLY A 309 14.40 -7.79 -17.40
CA GLY A 309 13.38 -6.76 -17.37
C GLY A 309 12.27 -7.04 -16.34
N LYS A 310 11.49 -6.01 -16.03
CA LYS A 310 10.53 -6.02 -14.90
C LYS A 310 9.48 -7.13 -15.02
N ARG A 311 8.86 -7.31 -16.19
CA ARG A 311 7.75 -8.27 -16.36
C ARG A 311 8.21 -9.72 -16.25
N LEU A 312 9.24 -10.09 -17.00
CA LEU A 312 9.75 -11.46 -17.02
C LEU A 312 10.43 -11.82 -15.69
N GLY A 313 11.23 -10.91 -15.14
CA GLY A 313 11.87 -11.07 -13.83
C GLY A 313 10.86 -11.30 -12.71
N ALA A 314 9.74 -10.54 -12.68
CA ALA A 314 8.67 -10.73 -11.69
C ALA A 314 7.96 -12.08 -11.83
N ARG A 315 7.65 -12.51 -13.07
CA ARG A 315 7.03 -13.82 -13.33
C ARG A 315 7.92 -14.96 -12.87
N LEU A 316 9.19 -14.94 -13.21
CA LEU A 316 10.15 -15.98 -12.83
C LEU A 316 10.38 -16.02 -11.32
N ALA A 317 10.54 -14.87 -10.66
CA ALA A 317 10.69 -14.82 -9.21
C ALA A 317 9.49 -15.46 -8.48
N THR A 318 8.28 -15.25 -8.99
CA THR A 318 7.04 -15.85 -8.45
C THR A 318 6.97 -17.36 -8.70
N SER A 319 7.42 -17.84 -9.88
CA SER A 319 7.39 -19.27 -10.22
C SER A 319 8.35 -20.11 -9.36
N PHE A 320 9.48 -19.55 -8.96
CA PHE A 320 10.44 -20.22 -8.07
C PHE A 320 9.88 -20.43 -6.66
N VAL A 321 9.12 -19.47 -6.14
CA VAL A 321 8.45 -19.63 -4.84
C VAL A 321 7.44 -20.78 -4.89
N ARG A 322 6.73 -20.93 -6.00
CA ARG A 322 5.74 -21.99 -6.22
C ARG A 322 6.34 -23.39 -6.22
N ARG A 323 7.52 -23.59 -6.81
CA ARG A 323 8.20 -24.90 -6.83
C ARG A 323 8.57 -25.33 -5.41
N ARG A 324 9.09 -24.41 -4.58
CA ARG A 324 9.47 -24.71 -3.19
C ARG A 324 8.26 -24.89 -2.25
N ALA A 325 7.13 -24.23 -2.47
CA ALA A 325 5.92 -24.43 -1.67
C ALA A 325 5.20 -25.77 -1.97
N ARG A 326 5.57 -26.45 -3.07
CA ARG A 326 5.07 -27.79 -3.44
C ARG A 326 5.96 -28.93 -2.96
N GLU A 327 7.18 -28.64 -2.51
CA GLU A 327 8.01 -29.65 -1.83
C GLU A 327 7.47 -29.82 -0.41
N PRO A 328 7.02 -31.02 0.00
CA PRO A 328 6.62 -31.26 1.37
C PRO A 328 7.78 -30.94 2.29
N LEU A 329 7.54 -30.15 3.33
CA LEU A 329 8.50 -29.98 4.41
C LEU A 329 8.87 -31.37 4.90
N ALA A 330 10.07 -31.84 4.56
CA ALA A 330 10.66 -33.00 5.20
C ALA A 330 10.71 -32.67 6.71
N ILE A 331 9.81 -33.25 7.47
CA ILE A 331 9.82 -33.25 8.93
C ILE A 331 10.99 -34.16 9.30
N GLY A 332 12.12 -33.54 9.69
CA GLY A 332 13.24 -34.20 10.35
C GLY A 332 13.29 -33.75 11.78
#